data_b4c8ef4d6a8bd8f1f16c7f56c06aa55f
#
_entry.id   b4c8ef4d6a8bd8f1f16c7f56c06aa55f
#
_cell.length_a   1.000
_cell.length_b   1.000
_cell.length_c   1.000
_cell.angle_alpha   90.00
_cell.angle_beta   90.00
_cell.angle_gamma   90.00
#
_symmetry.space_group_name_H-M   'P 1'
#
loop_
_entity.id
_entity.type
_entity.pdbx_description
1 polymer ?
#
loop_
_entity_poly.entity_id
_entity_poly.type
_entity_poly.pdbx_seq_one_letter_code
_entity_poly.pdbx_strand_id
1 'polypeptide(L)'
;VVAMTGSVGKTTTKDLTRQLLAPSGPTVAPRASFNNEIGLPLTVLEADESTRYLVLEMGASGPGHIAYLTGIAPLDAAGVLMVGHAHMGGFGSIEGVAAAKAEIVAGLRPDATAILNADDARAAAMAELAPARVLTFSSQGRAADLRAENVVLDAAARAAFDLHLPGLDEPRRVQLAVAGAHNVANALAAAGLALAAGLAPELIAERLGSVRIESPHRMDVLELSGDLLLIDDSYNANID
;
A
#
# COMPACT_ATOMS: atom_id res chain seq x y z
N VAL A 1 10.47 0.74 -10.07
CA VAL A 1 10.14 -0.24 -9.03
C VAL A 1 9.47 0.48 -7.86
N VAL A 2 8.28 0.05 -7.45
CA VAL A 2 7.57 0.56 -6.27
C VAL A 2 7.34 -0.57 -5.28
N ALA A 3 7.49 -0.29 -3.99
CA ALA A 3 7.28 -1.30 -2.96
C ALA A 3 6.51 -0.75 -1.75
N MET A 4 5.91 -1.64 -0.95
CA MET A 4 5.28 -1.27 0.29
C MET A 4 5.59 -2.26 1.41
N THR A 5 5.60 -1.73 2.64
CA THR A 5 5.63 -2.51 3.88
C THR A 5 4.58 -2.00 4.86
N GLY A 6 4.32 -2.77 5.89
CA GLY A 6 3.36 -2.44 6.93
C GLY A 6 3.03 -3.68 7.77
N SER A 7 2.47 -3.50 8.95
CA SER A 7 1.98 -4.61 9.75
C SER A 7 0.75 -5.25 9.08
N VAL A 8 -0.17 -4.43 8.58
CA VAL A 8 -1.35 -4.84 7.78
C VAL A 8 -1.44 -4.01 6.50
N GLY A 9 -2.32 -4.39 5.58
CA GLY A 9 -2.66 -3.65 4.36
C GLY A 9 -1.74 -3.87 3.16
N LYS A 10 -0.57 -4.50 3.31
CA LYS A 10 0.44 -4.67 2.24
C LYS A 10 -0.13 -5.26 0.95
N THR A 11 -0.72 -6.44 1.03
CA THR A 11 -1.23 -7.17 -0.14
C THR A 11 -2.38 -6.42 -0.82
N THR A 12 -3.29 -5.86 -0.04
CA THR A 12 -4.35 -5.01 -0.58
C THR A 12 -3.78 -3.81 -1.30
N THR A 13 -2.85 -3.06 -0.67
CA THR A 13 -2.20 -1.91 -1.31
C THR A 13 -1.46 -2.31 -2.58
N LYS A 14 -0.79 -3.46 -2.60
CA LYS A 14 -0.13 -4.04 -3.79
C LYS A 14 -1.16 -4.27 -4.92
N ASP A 15 -2.30 -4.91 -4.62
CA ASP A 15 -3.36 -5.18 -5.60
C ASP A 15 -3.91 -3.88 -6.20
N LEU A 16 -4.18 -2.87 -5.35
CA LEU A 16 -4.66 -1.57 -5.78
C LEU A 16 -3.62 -0.84 -6.65
N THR A 17 -2.34 -0.80 -6.19
CA THR A 17 -1.25 -0.14 -6.92
C THR A 17 -1.06 -0.76 -8.31
N ARG A 18 -1.05 -2.10 -8.39
CA ARG A 18 -0.94 -2.81 -9.67
C ARG A 18 -2.04 -2.40 -10.63
N GLN A 19 -3.29 -2.36 -10.16
CA GLN A 19 -4.45 -2.02 -11.02
C GLN A 19 -4.46 -0.56 -11.45
N LEU A 20 -3.96 0.37 -10.62
CA LEU A 20 -3.79 1.76 -11.02
C LEU A 20 -2.77 1.90 -12.16
N LEU A 21 -1.67 1.14 -12.11
CA LEU A 21 -0.55 1.26 -13.05
C LEU A 21 -0.76 0.45 -14.34
N ALA A 22 -1.35 -0.74 -14.25
CA ALA A 22 -1.45 -1.69 -15.36
C ALA A 22 -2.08 -1.13 -16.66
N PRO A 23 -3.10 -0.25 -16.64
CA PRO A 23 -3.61 0.35 -17.88
C PRO A 23 -2.64 1.31 -18.56
N SER A 24 -1.56 1.73 -17.88
CA SER A 24 -0.55 2.65 -18.40
C SER A 24 0.75 1.96 -18.86
N GLY A 25 0.87 0.64 -18.70
CA GLY A 25 1.99 -0.15 -19.20
C GLY A 25 2.11 -1.53 -18.55
N PRO A 26 2.91 -2.42 -19.15
CA PRO A 26 3.16 -3.75 -18.60
C PRO A 26 3.61 -3.68 -17.15
N THR A 27 2.89 -4.38 -16.27
CA THR A 27 3.07 -4.30 -14.83
C THR A 27 3.24 -5.70 -14.24
N VAL A 28 4.35 -5.94 -13.58
CA VAL A 28 4.63 -7.16 -12.82
C VAL A 28 4.37 -6.90 -11.33
N ALA A 29 3.65 -7.82 -10.70
CA ALA A 29 3.38 -7.82 -9.26
C ALA A 29 3.18 -9.25 -8.77
N PRO A 30 3.48 -9.57 -7.50
CA PRO A 30 3.27 -10.91 -6.98
C PRO A 30 1.79 -11.29 -6.97
N ARG A 31 1.48 -12.52 -7.37
CA ARG A 31 0.11 -13.06 -7.43
C ARG A 31 -0.51 -13.29 -6.05
N ALA A 32 0.34 -13.37 -5.01
CA ALA A 32 -0.03 -13.57 -3.62
C ALA A 32 0.89 -12.73 -2.74
N SER A 33 0.98 -13.03 -1.44
CA SER A 33 1.90 -12.35 -0.51
C SER A 33 3.34 -12.89 -0.64
N PHE A 34 3.94 -12.85 -1.84
CA PHE A 34 5.33 -13.22 -2.08
C PHE A 34 6.24 -12.06 -1.67
N ASN A 35 6.47 -11.91 -0.36
CA ASN A 35 7.05 -10.72 0.27
C ASN A 35 8.31 -10.99 1.08
N ASN A 36 8.90 -12.19 0.97
CA ASN A 36 10.08 -12.63 1.69
C ASN A 36 11.27 -12.88 0.76
N GLU A 37 12.36 -13.38 1.31
CA GLU A 37 13.63 -13.68 0.64
C GLU A 37 13.56 -14.73 -0.48
N ILE A 38 12.44 -15.44 -0.60
CA ILE A 38 12.17 -16.39 -1.68
C ILE A 38 11.17 -15.81 -2.67
N GLY A 39 10.04 -15.31 -2.18
CA GLY A 39 8.93 -14.87 -3.02
C GLY A 39 9.19 -13.57 -3.79
N LEU A 40 9.88 -12.60 -3.17
CA LEU A 40 10.19 -11.35 -3.83
C LEU A 40 11.17 -11.55 -5.01
N PRO A 41 12.29 -12.29 -4.89
CA PRO A 41 13.15 -12.56 -6.04
C PRO A 41 12.44 -13.29 -7.18
N LEU A 42 11.53 -14.23 -6.88
CA LEU A 42 10.73 -14.90 -7.91
C LEU A 42 9.87 -13.90 -8.69
N THR A 43 9.27 -12.94 -8.01
CA THR A 43 8.50 -11.87 -8.68
C THR A 43 9.41 -10.95 -9.51
N VAL A 44 10.60 -10.61 -9.01
CA VAL A 44 11.57 -9.79 -9.77
C VAL A 44 12.01 -10.49 -11.05
N LEU A 45 12.17 -11.82 -11.03
CA LEU A 45 12.55 -12.63 -12.20
C LEU A 45 11.42 -12.75 -13.25
N GLU A 46 10.17 -12.38 -12.93
CA GLU A 46 9.09 -12.27 -13.92
C GLU A 46 9.19 -10.99 -14.77
N ALA A 47 9.99 -10.01 -14.32
CA ALA A 47 10.18 -8.77 -15.07
C ALA A 47 11.13 -8.99 -16.26
N ASP A 48 10.80 -8.36 -17.39
CA ASP A 48 11.58 -8.36 -18.63
C ASP A 48 11.75 -6.94 -19.20
N GLU A 49 12.34 -6.82 -20.37
CA GLU A 49 12.60 -5.53 -21.05
C GLU A 49 11.32 -4.75 -21.38
N SER A 50 10.16 -5.41 -21.47
CA SER A 50 8.88 -4.78 -21.72
C SER A 50 8.25 -4.23 -20.43
N THR A 51 8.68 -4.67 -19.26
CA THR A 51 8.12 -4.31 -17.97
C THR A 51 8.34 -2.84 -17.67
N ARG A 52 7.25 -2.09 -17.57
CA ARG A 52 7.27 -0.68 -17.20
C ARG A 52 7.19 -0.46 -15.69
N TYR A 53 6.40 -1.27 -15.02
CA TYR A 53 6.18 -1.17 -13.59
C TYR A 53 6.43 -2.50 -12.90
N LEU A 54 7.19 -2.46 -11.81
CA LEU A 54 7.37 -3.59 -10.90
C LEU A 54 6.86 -3.18 -9.52
N VAL A 55 5.79 -3.83 -9.06
CA VAL A 55 5.11 -3.56 -7.78
C VAL A 55 5.45 -4.68 -6.81
N LEU A 56 6.08 -4.35 -5.69
CA LEU A 56 6.57 -5.34 -4.73
C LEU A 56 5.96 -5.14 -3.34
N GLU A 57 5.76 -6.23 -2.64
CA GLU A 57 5.42 -6.26 -1.22
C GLU A 57 6.66 -6.72 -0.44
N MET A 58 7.04 -6.00 0.64
CA MET A 58 8.18 -6.34 1.48
C MET A 58 7.72 -6.64 2.91
N GLY A 59 7.81 -7.91 3.28
CA GLY A 59 7.58 -8.40 4.63
C GLY A 59 8.86 -8.42 5.44
N ALA A 60 8.73 -8.42 6.77
CA ALA A 60 9.86 -8.62 7.67
C ALA A 60 9.47 -9.60 8.76
N SER A 61 10.35 -10.54 9.07
CA SER A 61 10.30 -11.42 10.24
C SER A 61 11.41 -11.11 11.26
N GLY A 62 12.29 -10.16 10.95
CA GLY A 62 13.37 -9.69 11.81
C GLY A 62 14.08 -8.47 11.24
N PRO A 63 14.98 -7.84 12.01
CA PRO A 63 15.85 -6.76 11.53
C PRO A 63 16.72 -7.21 10.35
N GLY A 64 16.96 -6.30 9.38
CA GLY A 64 17.77 -6.56 8.19
C GLY A 64 17.04 -7.23 7.02
N HIS A 65 15.83 -7.78 7.25
CA HIS A 65 15.10 -8.46 6.17
C HIS A 65 14.68 -7.51 5.05
N ILE A 66 14.10 -6.35 5.40
CA ILE A 66 13.68 -5.38 4.38
C ILE A 66 14.90 -4.76 3.71
N ALA A 67 15.98 -4.46 4.45
CA ALA A 67 17.23 -3.99 3.88
C ALA A 67 17.80 -4.98 2.84
N TYR A 68 17.74 -6.28 3.11
CA TYR A 68 18.12 -7.32 2.16
C TYR A 68 17.23 -7.28 0.90
N LEU A 69 15.91 -7.16 1.06
CA LEU A 69 14.96 -7.13 -0.07
C LEU A 69 15.14 -5.88 -0.93
N THR A 70 15.41 -4.71 -0.34
CA THR A 70 15.69 -3.47 -1.09
C THR A 70 17.01 -3.56 -1.87
N GLY A 71 17.98 -4.36 -1.38
CA GLY A 71 19.21 -4.66 -2.10
C GLY A 71 18.99 -5.51 -3.36
N ILE A 72 17.95 -6.34 -3.40
CA ILE A 72 17.57 -7.13 -4.59
C ILE A 72 16.89 -6.25 -5.64
N ALA A 73 15.99 -5.36 -5.20
CA ALA A 73 15.21 -4.49 -6.08
C ALA A 73 15.29 -3.04 -5.60
N PRO A 74 16.26 -2.24 -6.10
CA PRO A 74 16.36 -0.83 -5.77
C PRO A 74 15.08 -0.07 -6.13
N LEU A 75 14.55 0.72 -5.18
CA LEU A 75 13.22 1.30 -5.25
C LEU A 75 13.24 2.74 -5.78
N ASP A 76 12.28 3.06 -6.67
CA ASP A 76 11.93 4.42 -7.08
C ASP A 76 10.90 5.04 -6.14
N ALA A 77 10.08 4.21 -5.50
CA ALA A 77 9.16 4.65 -4.44
C ALA A 77 8.91 3.54 -3.41
N ALA A 78 8.74 3.95 -2.14
CA ALA A 78 8.42 3.04 -1.05
C ALA A 78 7.28 3.57 -0.16
N GLY A 79 6.33 2.70 0.18
CA GLY A 79 5.23 3.01 1.10
C GLY A 79 5.38 2.34 2.46
N VAL A 80 5.15 3.08 3.54
CA VAL A 80 4.98 2.52 4.89
C VAL A 80 3.55 2.74 5.33
N LEU A 81 2.78 1.64 5.44
CA LEU A 81 1.33 1.70 5.65
C LEU A 81 0.99 1.94 7.11
N MET A 82 1.54 1.13 8.00
CA MET A 82 1.41 1.29 9.45
C MET A 82 2.38 0.40 10.21
N VAL A 83 2.61 0.75 11.48
CA VAL A 83 3.40 -0.01 12.45
C VAL A 83 2.47 -0.52 13.55
N GLY A 84 2.06 -1.77 13.46
CA GLY A 84 1.22 -2.44 14.43
C GLY A 84 1.92 -3.60 15.13
N HIS A 85 1.17 -4.38 15.89
CA HIS A 85 1.67 -5.44 16.77
C HIS A 85 1.94 -6.77 16.05
N ALA A 86 1.73 -6.85 14.74
CA ALA A 86 1.96 -8.05 13.96
C ALA A 86 3.42 -8.54 14.10
N HIS A 87 3.59 -9.85 14.32
CA HIS A 87 4.91 -10.52 14.39
C HIS A 87 5.85 -10.06 15.51
N MET A 88 5.33 -9.51 16.62
CA MET A 88 6.15 -9.00 17.74
C MET A 88 7.19 -10.01 18.27
N GLY A 89 6.94 -11.31 18.17
CA GLY A 89 7.86 -12.34 18.64
C GLY A 89 9.27 -12.30 18.01
N GLY A 90 9.40 -11.81 16.78
CA GLY A 90 10.69 -11.68 16.07
C GLY A 90 11.39 -10.33 16.30
N PHE A 91 10.68 -9.33 16.83
CA PHE A 91 11.18 -7.96 16.95
C PHE A 91 11.35 -7.47 18.39
N GLY A 92 10.81 -8.20 19.36
CA GLY A 92 10.90 -7.90 20.79
C GLY A 92 10.02 -6.74 21.26
N SER A 93 9.81 -5.71 20.45
CA SER A 93 8.98 -4.53 20.76
C SER A 93 8.37 -3.91 19.51
N ILE A 94 7.41 -3.01 19.68
CA ILE A 94 6.80 -2.26 18.57
C ILE A 94 7.81 -1.28 17.93
N GLU A 95 8.76 -0.78 18.72
CA GLU A 95 9.87 0.03 18.25
C GLU A 95 10.82 -0.80 17.36
N GLY A 96 11.02 -2.08 17.68
CA GLY A 96 11.76 -3.04 16.85
C GLY A 96 11.03 -3.28 15.51
N VAL A 97 9.69 -3.39 15.54
CA VAL A 97 8.87 -3.48 14.31
C VAL A 97 9.01 -2.20 13.48
N ALA A 98 8.96 -1.02 14.12
CA ALA A 98 9.14 0.27 13.45
C ALA A 98 10.53 0.38 12.80
N ALA A 99 11.59 0.03 13.52
CA ALA A 99 12.96 0.05 13.02
C ALA A 99 13.14 -0.85 11.79
N ALA A 100 12.60 -2.08 11.83
CA ALA A 100 12.67 -2.99 10.70
C ALA A 100 11.88 -2.46 9.47
N LYS A 101 10.72 -1.82 9.67
CA LYS A 101 9.97 -1.21 8.55
C LYS A 101 10.65 0.03 7.99
N ALA A 102 11.35 0.78 8.84
CA ALA A 102 12.11 1.96 8.42
C ALA A 102 13.25 1.62 7.45
N GLU A 103 13.71 0.37 7.42
CA GLU A 103 14.72 -0.10 6.46
C GLU A 103 14.31 0.15 5.01
N ILE A 104 12.99 0.08 4.67
CA ILE A 104 12.51 0.35 3.32
C ILE A 104 12.71 1.82 2.93
N VAL A 105 12.58 2.73 3.90
CA VAL A 105 12.76 4.17 3.70
C VAL A 105 14.25 4.53 3.65
N ALA A 106 15.04 3.99 4.57
CA ALA A 106 16.48 4.22 4.62
C ALA A 106 17.22 3.67 3.39
N GLY A 107 16.67 2.61 2.76
CA GLY A 107 17.21 2.02 1.53
C GLY A 107 16.83 2.74 0.24
N LEU A 108 16.08 3.84 0.29
CA LEU A 108 15.71 4.61 -0.90
C LEU A 108 16.89 5.37 -1.48
N ARG A 109 16.89 5.53 -2.81
CA ARG A 109 17.82 6.42 -3.50
C ARG A 109 17.40 7.88 -3.28
N PRO A 110 18.33 8.85 -3.40
CA PRO A 110 18.02 10.28 -3.19
C PRO A 110 16.95 10.84 -4.15
N ASP A 111 16.81 10.27 -5.33
CA ASP A 111 15.83 10.64 -6.37
C ASP A 111 14.48 9.91 -6.25
N ALA A 112 14.36 9.01 -5.28
CA ALA A 112 13.15 8.23 -5.02
C ALA A 112 12.11 9.03 -4.20
N THR A 113 10.98 8.38 -3.87
CA THR A 113 9.90 8.98 -3.05
C THR A 113 9.45 8.02 -1.95
N ALA A 114 9.44 8.48 -0.70
CA ALA A 114 8.80 7.80 0.43
C ALA A 114 7.33 8.22 0.55
N ILE A 115 6.43 7.26 0.75
CA ILE A 115 4.99 7.49 0.98
C ILE A 115 4.67 7.03 2.40
N LEU A 116 4.40 7.96 3.33
CA LEU A 116 4.30 7.69 4.75
C LEU A 116 2.91 8.00 5.29
N ASN A 117 2.41 7.12 6.15
CA ASN A 117 1.13 7.31 6.82
C ASN A 117 1.24 8.35 7.94
N ALA A 118 0.56 9.51 7.77
CA ALA A 118 0.51 10.59 8.77
C ALA A 118 -0.41 10.25 9.96
N ASP A 119 -1.28 9.24 9.83
CA ASP A 119 -2.16 8.80 10.91
C ASP A 119 -1.43 7.91 11.92
N ASP A 120 -0.28 7.36 11.55
CA ASP A 120 0.61 6.55 12.40
C ASP A 120 1.89 7.33 12.74
N ALA A 121 2.05 7.70 14.00
CA ALA A 121 3.18 8.51 14.44
C ALA A 121 4.55 7.85 14.19
N ARG A 122 4.64 6.49 14.23
CA ARG A 122 5.88 5.78 13.95
C ARG A 122 6.21 5.78 12.47
N ALA A 123 5.20 5.59 11.62
CA ALA A 123 5.38 5.69 10.17
C ALA A 123 5.74 7.12 9.76
N ALA A 124 5.07 8.13 10.30
CA ALA A 124 5.35 9.54 10.03
C ALA A 124 6.78 9.94 10.44
N ALA A 125 7.27 9.46 11.59
CA ALA A 125 8.63 9.76 12.08
C ALA A 125 9.73 9.20 11.15
N MET A 126 9.44 8.23 10.29
CA MET A 126 10.42 7.71 9.32
C MET A 126 10.80 8.74 8.25
N ALA A 127 10.08 9.86 8.14
CA ALA A 127 10.45 10.97 7.26
C ALA A 127 11.87 11.49 7.54
N GLU A 128 12.32 11.47 8.79
CA GLU A 128 13.66 11.90 9.19
C GLU A 128 14.78 10.96 8.66
N LEU A 129 14.43 9.75 8.29
CA LEU A 129 15.35 8.74 7.77
C LEU A 129 15.41 8.70 6.24
N ALA A 130 14.48 9.41 5.56
CA ALA A 130 14.37 9.36 4.12
C ALA A 130 15.47 10.18 3.45
N PRO A 131 16.36 9.55 2.63
CA PRO A 131 17.30 10.28 1.78
C PRO A 131 16.63 10.90 0.56
N ALA A 132 15.31 10.73 0.43
CA ALA A 132 14.46 10.94 -0.71
C ALA A 132 13.36 11.98 -0.42
N ARG A 133 12.59 12.34 -1.46
CA ARG A 133 11.35 13.10 -1.27
C ARG A 133 10.37 12.33 -0.39
N VAL A 134 9.63 13.03 0.48
CA VAL A 134 8.57 12.45 1.29
C VAL A 134 7.21 12.98 0.82
N LEU A 135 6.25 12.09 0.64
CA LEU A 135 4.83 12.37 0.54
C LEU A 135 4.11 11.67 1.70
N THR A 136 3.21 12.39 2.33
CA THR A 136 2.40 11.87 3.44
C THR A 136 0.98 11.57 3.00
N PHE A 137 0.32 10.59 3.64
CA PHE A 137 -1.11 10.35 3.42
C PHE A 137 -1.87 10.23 4.74
N SER A 138 -3.15 10.66 4.73
CA SER A 138 -4.06 10.54 5.87
C SER A 138 -5.47 10.15 5.44
N SER A 139 -6.01 9.12 6.06
CA SER A 139 -7.42 8.70 5.96
C SER A 139 -8.30 9.30 7.06
N GLN A 140 -7.70 9.98 8.05
CA GLN A 140 -8.36 10.56 9.23
C GLN A 140 -8.49 12.09 9.16
N GLY A 141 -8.28 12.68 7.98
CA GLY A 141 -8.40 14.12 7.78
C GLY A 141 -7.27 14.96 8.38
N ARG A 142 -6.12 14.35 8.74
CA ARG A 142 -4.93 15.10 9.16
C ARG A 142 -4.32 15.84 7.96
N ALA A 143 -3.58 16.91 8.23
CA ALA A 143 -2.78 17.60 7.22
C ALA A 143 -1.76 16.60 6.63
N ALA A 144 -1.90 16.34 5.32
CA ALA A 144 -1.05 15.43 4.55
C ALA A 144 -1.12 15.81 3.08
N ASP A 145 -0.12 15.38 2.29
CA ASP A 145 -0.07 15.63 0.85
C ASP A 145 -1.22 14.93 0.12
N LEU A 146 -1.51 13.67 0.51
CA LEU A 146 -2.68 12.92 0.05
C LEU A 146 -3.63 12.75 1.23
N ARG A 147 -4.89 13.09 1.08
CA ARG A 147 -5.85 12.89 2.17
C ARG A 147 -7.25 12.61 1.66
N ALA A 148 -8.02 11.91 2.49
CA ALA A 148 -9.44 11.68 2.32
C ALA A 148 -10.22 12.57 3.29
N GLU A 149 -11.17 13.32 2.76
CA GLU A 149 -12.12 14.12 3.53
C GLU A 149 -13.55 13.63 3.25
N ASN A 150 -14.50 13.98 4.14
CA ASN A 150 -15.91 13.63 4.00
C ASN A 150 -16.14 12.13 3.72
N VAL A 151 -15.42 11.28 4.47
CA VAL A 151 -15.52 9.82 4.33
C VAL A 151 -16.88 9.35 4.82
N VAL A 152 -17.63 8.66 3.96
CA VAL A 152 -18.91 8.02 4.28
C VAL A 152 -18.90 6.58 3.78
N LEU A 153 -19.57 5.69 4.52
CA LEU A 153 -19.72 4.29 4.12
C LEU A 153 -21.13 4.04 3.61
N ASP A 154 -21.25 3.28 2.55
CA ASP A 154 -22.54 2.77 2.06
C ASP A 154 -22.99 1.52 2.86
N ALA A 155 -24.17 0.98 2.51
CA ALA A 155 -24.72 -0.21 3.17
C ALA A 155 -23.85 -1.48 3.01
N ALA A 156 -22.95 -1.50 2.02
CA ALA A 156 -21.98 -2.55 1.77
C ALA A 156 -20.60 -2.22 2.39
N ALA A 157 -20.54 -1.24 3.30
CA ALA A 157 -19.32 -0.74 3.94
C ALA A 157 -18.25 -0.23 2.96
N ARG A 158 -18.62 0.18 1.73
CA ARG A 158 -17.70 0.77 0.77
C ARG A 158 -17.60 2.27 1.01
N ALA A 159 -16.37 2.77 1.07
CA ALA A 159 -16.12 4.17 1.39
C ALA A 159 -16.27 5.08 0.16
N ALA A 160 -16.94 6.22 0.34
CA ALA A 160 -16.88 7.36 -0.57
C ALA A 160 -16.22 8.53 0.17
N PHE A 161 -15.32 9.25 -0.50
CA PHE A 161 -14.59 10.37 0.09
C PHE A 161 -14.14 11.38 -0.97
N ASP A 162 -13.78 12.57 -0.51
CA ASP A 162 -13.16 13.59 -1.33
C ASP A 162 -11.64 13.38 -1.28
N LEU A 163 -11.06 12.98 -2.41
CA LEU A 163 -9.63 12.73 -2.56
C LEU A 163 -8.90 14.04 -2.84
N HIS A 164 -7.99 14.41 -1.96
CA HIS A 164 -6.97 15.43 -2.22
C HIS A 164 -5.68 14.73 -2.63
N LEU A 165 -5.13 15.13 -3.77
CA LEU A 165 -3.94 14.53 -4.36
C LEU A 165 -3.08 15.63 -4.99
N PRO A 166 -1.75 15.67 -4.78
CA PRO A 166 -0.88 16.63 -5.45
C PRO A 166 -1.04 16.61 -6.96
N GLY A 167 -1.23 17.78 -7.56
CA GLY A 167 -1.46 17.94 -8.99
C GLY A 167 -2.93 17.99 -9.41
N LEU A 168 -3.88 17.73 -8.51
CA LEU A 168 -5.29 18.05 -8.74
C LEU A 168 -5.58 19.49 -8.30
N ASP A 169 -6.24 20.27 -9.13
CA ASP A 169 -6.66 21.65 -8.79
C ASP A 169 -7.76 21.66 -7.72
N GLU A 170 -8.65 20.65 -7.75
CA GLU A 170 -9.76 20.48 -6.81
C GLU A 170 -9.86 19.01 -6.36
N PRO A 171 -10.39 18.76 -5.13
CA PRO A 171 -10.65 17.41 -4.67
C PRO A 171 -11.58 16.66 -5.62
N ARG A 172 -11.35 15.35 -5.76
CA ARG A 172 -12.20 14.47 -6.57
C ARG A 172 -13.00 13.53 -5.70
N ARG A 173 -14.31 13.47 -5.92
CA ARG A 173 -15.15 12.46 -5.27
C ARG A 173 -14.80 11.07 -5.78
N VAL A 174 -14.42 10.17 -4.89
CA VAL A 174 -14.09 8.77 -5.17
C VAL A 174 -15.04 7.89 -4.37
N GLN A 175 -15.59 6.86 -4.99
CA GLN A 175 -16.31 5.77 -4.35
C GLN A 175 -15.50 4.49 -4.55
N LEU A 176 -14.93 3.93 -3.47
CA LEU A 176 -14.22 2.67 -3.56
C LEU A 176 -15.19 1.52 -3.84
N ALA A 177 -14.74 0.58 -4.62
CA ALA A 177 -15.48 -0.65 -4.87
C ALA A 177 -15.19 -1.74 -3.81
N VAL A 178 -14.14 -1.55 -3.01
CA VAL A 178 -13.73 -2.46 -1.92
C VAL A 178 -14.39 -2.04 -0.61
N ALA A 179 -14.87 -3.02 0.17
CA ALA A 179 -15.48 -2.80 1.47
C ALA A 179 -14.44 -2.56 2.57
N GLY A 180 -14.83 -1.85 3.61
CA GLY A 180 -14.03 -1.59 4.81
C GLY A 180 -13.39 -0.20 4.83
N ALA A 181 -13.63 0.54 5.93
CA ALA A 181 -13.11 1.89 6.13
C ALA A 181 -11.57 1.96 6.06
N HIS A 182 -10.88 0.92 6.53
CA HIS A 182 -9.42 0.80 6.49
C HIS A 182 -8.86 0.83 5.05
N ASN A 183 -9.68 0.47 4.05
CA ASN A 183 -9.25 0.51 2.65
C ASN A 183 -9.12 1.92 2.09
N VAL A 184 -9.61 2.96 2.79
CA VAL A 184 -9.29 4.35 2.44
C VAL A 184 -7.79 4.62 2.59
N ALA A 185 -7.18 4.18 3.70
CA ALA A 185 -5.73 4.32 3.89
C ALA A 185 -4.92 3.51 2.85
N ASN A 186 -5.34 2.26 2.55
CA ASN A 186 -4.71 1.44 1.50
C ASN A 186 -4.80 2.10 0.12
N ALA A 187 -5.96 2.70 -0.20
CA ALA A 187 -6.20 3.40 -1.46
C ALA A 187 -5.34 4.67 -1.58
N LEU A 188 -5.20 5.46 -0.50
CA LEU A 188 -4.32 6.63 -0.48
C LEU A 188 -2.84 6.25 -0.64
N ALA A 189 -2.40 5.19 0.04
CA ALA A 189 -1.04 4.67 -0.12
C ALA A 189 -0.78 4.20 -1.56
N ALA A 190 -1.73 3.47 -2.16
CA ALA A 190 -1.64 3.03 -3.56
C ALA A 190 -1.62 4.22 -4.53
N ALA A 191 -2.44 5.25 -4.27
CA ALA A 191 -2.44 6.50 -5.04
C ALA A 191 -1.08 7.22 -4.96
N GLY A 192 -0.48 7.30 -3.77
CA GLY A 192 0.84 7.89 -3.57
C GLY A 192 1.94 7.13 -4.31
N LEU A 193 1.93 5.79 -4.26
CA LEU A 193 2.88 4.95 -5.00
C LEU A 193 2.70 5.10 -6.52
N ALA A 194 1.47 5.15 -7.00
CA ALA A 194 1.18 5.35 -8.42
C ALA A 194 1.60 6.75 -8.89
N LEU A 195 1.38 7.80 -8.07
CA LEU A 195 1.82 9.15 -8.34
C LEU A 195 3.35 9.23 -8.43
N ALA A 196 4.05 8.61 -7.48
CA ALA A 196 5.51 8.54 -7.48
C ALA A 196 6.07 7.73 -8.67
N ALA A 197 5.30 6.75 -9.18
CA ALA A 197 5.62 6.03 -10.41
C ALA A 197 5.33 6.83 -11.70
N GLY A 198 4.87 8.08 -11.58
CA GLY A 198 4.62 8.99 -12.71
C GLY A 198 3.23 8.88 -13.34
N LEU A 199 2.26 8.24 -12.66
CA LEU A 199 0.88 8.25 -13.14
C LEU A 199 0.26 9.64 -12.89
N ALA A 200 -0.46 10.17 -13.89
CA ALA A 200 -1.13 11.46 -13.77
C ALA A 200 -2.21 11.44 -12.67
N PRO A 201 -2.32 12.52 -11.86
CA PRO A 201 -3.27 12.57 -10.75
C PRO A 201 -4.73 12.33 -11.17
N GLU A 202 -5.15 12.83 -12.32
CA GLU A 202 -6.50 12.65 -12.87
C GLU A 202 -6.79 11.17 -13.15
N LEU A 203 -5.82 10.43 -13.71
CA LEU A 203 -5.95 9.00 -13.97
C LEU A 203 -6.00 8.19 -12.67
N ILE A 204 -5.27 8.61 -11.62
CA ILE A 204 -5.34 7.99 -10.30
C ILE A 204 -6.76 8.14 -9.74
N ALA A 205 -7.29 9.35 -9.73
CA ALA A 205 -8.64 9.64 -9.21
C ALA A 205 -9.73 8.90 -10.00
N GLU A 206 -9.62 8.82 -11.32
CA GLU A 206 -10.54 8.10 -12.19
C GLU A 206 -10.54 6.59 -11.91
N ARG A 207 -9.34 5.98 -11.80
CA ARG A 207 -9.19 4.52 -11.67
C ARG A 207 -9.47 4.01 -10.27
N LEU A 208 -9.26 4.84 -9.25
CA LEU A 208 -9.33 4.43 -7.84
C LEU A 208 -10.70 3.85 -7.46
N GLY A 209 -11.77 4.33 -8.09
CA GLY A 209 -13.12 3.80 -7.88
C GLY A 209 -13.38 2.40 -8.48
N SER A 210 -12.53 1.92 -9.37
CA SER A 210 -12.70 0.64 -10.06
C SER A 210 -11.83 -0.49 -9.54
N VAL A 211 -10.83 -0.17 -8.69
CA VAL A 211 -9.88 -1.17 -8.14
C VAL A 211 -10.58 -2.17 -7.22
N ARG A 212 -10.05 -3.38 -7.17
CA ARG A 212 -10.55 -4.53 -6.40
C ARG A 212 -9.42 -5.18 -5.61
N ILE A 213 -9.77 -5.93 -4.57
CA ILE A 213 -8.85 -6.88 -3.94
C ILE A 213 -8.85 -8.13 -4.83
N GLU A 214 -7.69 -8.53 -5.32
CA GLU A 214 -7.51 -9.69 -6.20
C GLU A 214 -6.93 -10.89 -5.45
N SER A 215 -6.21 -10.62 -4.38
CA SER A 215 -5.64 -11.67 -3.51
C SER A 215 -6.76 -12.32 -2.68
N PRO A 216 -6.93 -13.65 -2.73
CA PRO A 216 -8.04 -14.33 -2.10
C PRO A 216 -8.00 -14.27 -0.57
N HIS A 217 -9.15 -14.56 0.05
CA HIS A 217 -9.34 -14.65 1.50
C HIS A 217 -9.06 -13.31 2.24
N ARG A 218 -9.40 -12.19 1.59
CA ARG A 218 -9.25 -10.83 2.13
C ARG A 218 -10.52 -10.04 1.94
N MET A 219 -11.43 -10.14 2.91
CA MET A 219 -12.76 -9.54 2.85
C MET A 219 -13.53 -9.94 1.57
N ASP A 220 -13.37 -11.19 1.13
CA ASP A 220 -14.13 -11.72 0.01
C ASP A 220 -15.59 -11.89 0.43
N VAL A 221 -16.48 -11.13 -0.24
CA VAL A 221 -17.92 -11.15 0.06
C VAL A 221 -18.62 -11.97 -1.00
N LEU A 222 -19.23 -13.09 -0.58
CA LEU A 222 -19.95 -14.02 -1.43
C LEU A 222 -21.43 -14.01 -1.06
N GLU A 223 -22.29 -13.66 -2.01
CA GLU A 223 -23.73 -13.79 -1.88
C GLU A 223 -24.13 -15.24 -2.19
N LEU A 224 -24.68 -15.92 -1.21
CA LEU A 224 -25.16 -17.30 -1.32
C LEU A 224 -26.68 -17.31 -1.46
N SER A 225 -27.26 -18.48 -1.81
CA SER A 225 -28.72 -18.63 -1.90
C SER A 225 -29.38 -18.44 -0.52
N GLY A 226 -30.59 -17.86 -0.49
CA GLY A 226 -31.39 -17.70 0.73
C GLY A 226 -30.99 -16.50 1.60
N ASP A 227 -30.61 -15.38 1.00
CA ASP A 227 -30.20 -14.13 1.65
C ASP A 227 -29.01 -14.30 2.60
N LEU A 228 -28.18 -15.32 2.37
CA LEU A 228 -26.99 -15.58 3.15
C LEU A 228 -25.78 -14.87 2.53
N LEU A 229 -25.08 -14.10 3.35
CA LEU A 229 -23.81 -13.44 3.00
C LEU A 229 -22.65 -14.18 3.69
N LEU A 230 -21.69 -14.64 2.92
CA LEU A 230 -20.42 -15.18 3.45
C LEU A 230 -19.33 -14.13 3.26
N ILE A 231 -18.63 -13.81 4.35
CA ILE A 231 -17.45 -12.94 4.32
C ILE A 231 -16.23 -13.82 4.64
N ASP A 232 -15.32 -13.94 3.69
CA ASP A 232 -14.07 -14.68 3.85
C ASP A 232 -12.90 -13.71 4.02
N ASP A 233 -12.39 -13.61 5.23
CA ASP A 233 -11.20 -12.85 5.61
C ASP A 233 -10.21 -13.78 6.35
N SER A 234 -10.08 -15.01 5.86
CA SER A 234 -9.38 -16.10 6.55
C SER A 234 -7.89 -16.18 6.24
N TYR A 235 -7.34 -15.32 5.39
CA TYR A 235 -5.91 -15.37 5.03
C TYR A 235 -5.00 -15.24 6.25
N ASN A 236 -5.28 -14.31 7.14
CA ASN A 236 -4.51 -14.10 8.37
C ASN A 236 -5.37 -13.35 9.40
N ALA A 237 -5.19 -13.69 10.67
CA ALA A 237 -5.82 -12.98 11.78
C ALA A 237 -4.79 -12.09 12.46
N ASN A 238 -5.13 -10.81 12.65
CA ASN A 238 -4.32 -9.82 13.34
C ASN A 238 -5.21 -9.00 14.29
N ILE A 239 -4.62 -8.55 15.40
CA ILE A 239 -5.32 -7.71 16.38
C ILE A 239 -5.41 -6.23 15.92
N ASP A 240 -4.56 -5.82 14.98
CA ASP A 240 -4.50 -4.44 14.45
C ASP A 240 -5.57 -4.15 13.40
#